data_f656b4542fbda36d048c60c65038079f
#
_entry.id   f656b4542fbda36d048c60c65038079f
#
_cell.length_a   1.000
_cell.length_b   1.000
_cell.length_c   1.000
_cell.angle_alpha   90.00
_cell.angle_beta   90.00
_cell.angle_gamma   90.00
#
_symmetry.space_group_name_H-M   'P 1'
#
loop_
_entity.id
_entity.type
_entity.pdbx_description
1 polymer ?
#
loop_
_entity_poly.entity_id
_entity_poly.type
_entity_poly.pdbx_seq_one_letter_code
_entity_poly.pdbx_strand_id
1 'polypeptide(L)'
;NKPINWKRKNSVNGIYGCMGDLGLHTQHVPFALGWIPETVYAVLSNIITERPDGKGGIAPCDTWDNATMLCTVRHDGYEFPMTLETKRIEPGATDQWYLKINGTKASVYFTSEDPDAFHYLYADGPIQSWSRVLVGSRTLFPTITGENFEFGFSDSILQMWAAYMSELG
;
A
#
# COMPACT_ATOMS: atom_id res chain seq x y z
N ASN A 1 12.96 13.12 -18.04
CA ASN A 1 13.33 11.71 -18.30
C ASN A 1 14.49 11.30 -17.39
N LYS A 2 14.20 10.55 -16.34
CA LYS A 2 15.24 9.99 -15.46
C LYS A 2 15.93 8.80 -16.13
N PRO A 3 17.24 8.59 -15.93
CA PRO A 3 17.94 7.41 -16.41
C PRO A 3 17.33 6.12 -15.89
N ILE A 4 17.56 5.02 -16.63
CA ILE A 4 17.13 3.68 -16.20
C ILE A 4 17.80 3.32 -14.87
N ASN A 5 17.03 2.73 -13.98
CA ASN A 5 17.54 2.19 -12.72
C ASN A 5 17.26 0.67 -12.63
N TRP A 6 17.70 0.03 -11.59
CA TRP A 6 17.59 -1.41 -11.38
C TRP A 6 16.11 -1.90 -11.36
N LYS A 7 15.17 -1.06 -10.89
CA LYS A 7 13.73 -1.37 -10.82
C LYS A 7 13.08 -1.56 -12.19
N ARG A 8 13.76 -1.16 -13.27
CA ARG A 8 13.29 -1.25 -14.65
C ARG A 8 13.89 -2.42 -15.43
N LYS A 9 14.72 -3.21 -14.76
CA LYS A 9 15.43 -4.34 -15.38
C LYS A 9 14.96 -5.65 -14.76
N ASN A 10 14.32 -6.50 -15.55
CA ASN A 10 13.83 -7.80 -15.11
C ASN A 10 14.93 -8.68 -14.53
N SER A 11 16.15 -8.60 -15.11
CA SER A 11 17.34 -9.32 -14.64
C SER A 11 17.78 -8.97 -13.21
N VAL A 12 17.33 -7.85 -12.67
CA VAL A 12 17.71 -7.36 -11.33
C VAL A 12 16.49 -7.28 -10.41
N ASN A 13 15.38 -6.71 -10.89
CA ASN A 13 14.15 -6.54 -10.12
C ASN A 13 13.28 -7.81 -10.06
N GLY A 14 13.51 -8.76 -10.98
CA GLY A 14 12.71 -9.97 -11.13
C GLY A 14 11.43 -9.77 -11.93
N ILE A 15 10.75 -10.88 -12.20
CA ILE A 15 9.59 -10.96 -13.11
C ILE A 15 8.33 -10.27 -12.59
N TYR A 16 8.26 -9.98 -11.30
CA TYR A 16 7.07 -9.39 -10.67
C TYR A 16 6.97 -7.87 -10.85
N GLY A 17 8.02 -7.20 -11.33
CA GLY A 17 8.03 -5.78 -11.64
C GLY A 17 7.61 -4.90 -10.45
N CYS A 18 6.60 -4.04 -10.66
CA CYS A 18 6.08 -3.17 -9.61
C CYS A 18 5.45 -3.94 -8.42
N MET A 19 4.89 -5.12 -8.65
CA MET A 19 4.34 -5.94 -7.56
C MET A 19 5.42 -6.48 -6.63
N GLY A 20 6.60 -6.83 -7.14
CA GLY A 20 7.73 -7.28 -6.31
C GLY A 20 8.34 -6.18 -5.45
N ASP A 21 8.22 -4.93 -5.88
CA ASP A 21 8.78 -3.74 -5.21
C ASP A 21 7.72 -3.02 -4.35
N LEU A 22 6.54 -2.74 -4.91
CA LEU A 22 5.48 -1.98 -4.28
C LEU A 22 4.36 -2.86 -3.71
N GLY A 23 4.18 -4.05 -4.26
CA GLY A 23 3.06 -4.94 -3.91
C GLY A 23 3.09 -5.42 -2.47
N LEU A 24 4.26 -5.60 -1.88
CA LEU A 24 4.40 -5.95 -0.46
C LEU A 24 3.75 -4.90 0.46
N HIS A 25 3.82 -3.63 0.07
CA HIS A 25 3.20 -2.55 0.83
C HIS A 25 1.67 -2.58 0.77
N THR A 26 1.09 -3.01 -0.38
CA THR A 26 -0.37 -3.14 -0.51
C THR A 26 -0.92 -4.35 0.25
N GLN A 27 -0.12 -5.39 0.41
CA GLN A 27 -0.50 -6.66 1.03
C GLN A 27 -0.38 -6.65 2.55
N HIS A 28 0.38 -5.72 3.11
CA HIS A 28 0.73 -5.72 4.54
C HIS A 28 -0.50 -5.78 5.45
N VAL A 29 -1.44 -4.87 5.30
CA VAL A 29 -2.65 -4.83 6.14
C VAL A 29 -3.59 -6.00 5.87
N PRO A 30 -3.96 -6.33 4.61
CA PRO A 30 -4.78 -7.52 4.33
C PRO A 30 -4.20 -8.80 4.93
N PHE A 31 -2.90 -9.03 4.78
CA PHE A 31 -2.25 -10.25 5.29
C PHE A 31 -2.18 -10.28 6.82
N ALA A 32 -1.98 -9.14 7.47
CA ALA A 32 -2.06 -9.05 8.93
C ALA A 32 -3.47 -9.37 9.47
N LEU A 33 -4.51 -9.17 8.64
CA LEU A 33 -5.90 -9.55 8.93
C LEU A 33 -6.22 -11.01 8.51
N GLY A 34 -5.27 -11.75 7.97
CA GLY A 34 -5.47 -13.11 7.46
C GLY A 34 -6.20 -13.16 6.10
N TRP A 35 -6.30 -12.05 5.40
CA TRP A 35 -6.98 -11.94 4.11
C TRP A 35 -6.04 -12.31 2.97
N ILE A 36 -5.81 -13.59 2.80
CA ILE A 36 -4.93 -14.13 1.76
C ILE A 36 -5.77 -14.47 0.53
N PRO A 37 -5.41 -14.01 -0.67
CA PRO A 37 -6.14 -14.34 -1.89
C PRO A 37 -6.15 -15.84 -2.18
N GLU A 38 -7.33 -16.42 -2.42
CA GLU A 38 -7.46 -17.78 -2.95
C GLU A 38 -7.33 -17.79 -4.49
N THR A 39 -7.87 -16.77 -5.14
CA THR A 39 -7.77 -16.60 -6.58
C THR A 39 -7.32 -15.20 -6.94
N VAL A 40 -6.57 -15.08 -8.02
CA VAL A 40 -6.07 -13.79 -8.51
C VAL A 40 -6.23 -13.72 -10.03
N TYR A 41 -6.86 -12.66 -10.51
CA TYR A 41 -6.81 -12.24 -11.90
C TYR A 41 -6.00 -10.95 -12.00
N ALA A 42 -4.89 -10.97 -12.74
CA ALA A 42 -3.97 -9.85 -12.80
C ALA A 42 -3.93 -9.23 -14.21
N VAL A 43 -3.96 -7.89 -14.25
CA VAL A 43 -3.66 -7.10 -15.45
C VAL A 43 -2.38 -6.33 -15.18
N LEU A 44 -1.38 -6.57 -16.03
CA LEU A 44 -0.04 -6.00 -15.91
C LEU A 44 0.23 -5.09 -17.11
N SER A 45 0.88 -3.96 -16.89
CA SER A 45 1.18 -2.99 -17.94
C SER A 45 2.65 -2.58 -17.92
N ASN A 46 3.32 -2.66 -19.07
CA ASN A 46 4.63 -2.07 -19.30
C ASN A 46 4.43 -0.81 -20.17
N ILE A 47 4.39 0.35 -19.53
CA ILE A 47 4.00 1.63 -20.14
C ILE A 47 5.25 2.35 -20.68
N ILE A 48 6.33 2.33 -19.91
CA ILE A 48 7.61 2.96 -20.28
C ILE A 48 8.60 1.87 -20.69
N THR A 49 8.67 1.64 -21.98
CA THR A 49 9.49 0.54 -22.54
C THR A 49 10.98 0.89 -22.69
N GLU A 50 11.35 2.17 -22.64
CA GLU A 50 12.72 2.63 -22.82
C GLU A 50 13.05 3.84 -21.93
N ARG A 51 14.31 3.95 -21.52
CA ARG A 51 14.84 5.11 -20.79
C ARG A 51 16.29 5.39 -21.19
N PRO A 52 16.78 6.64 -20.98
CA PRO A 52 18.21 6.94 -21.10
C PRO A 52 19.04 5.99 -20.24
N ASP A 53 20.17 5.52 -20.78
CA ASP A 53 21.09 4.61 -20.07
C ASP A 53 22.07 5.33 -19.13
N GLY A 54 22.06 6.67 -19.15
CA GLY A 54 22.97 7.53 -18.41
C GLY A 54 24.36 7.68 -19.05
N LYS A 55 24.58 7.08 -20.24
CA LYS A 55 25.84 7.11 -20.98
C LYS A 55 25.69 7.73 -22.38
N GLY A 56 24.55 8.33 -22.66
CA GLY A 56 24.22 8.95 -23.95
C GLY A 56 23.40 8.07 -24.89
N GLY A 57 23.06 6.84 -24.50
CA GLY A 57 22.21 5.91 -25.22
C GLY A 57 20.84 5.71 -24.56
N ILE A 58 20.10 4.74 -25.09
CA ILE A 58 18.79 4.29 -24.60
C ILE A 58 18.89 2.82 -24.19
N ALA A 59 18.27 2.46 -23.06
CA ALA A 59 18.18 1.10 -22.58
C ALA A 59 16.72 0.65 -22.44
N PRO A 60 16.40 -0.62 -22.75
CA PRO A 60 15.04 -1.15 -22.60
C PRO A 60 14.63 -1.23 -21.13
N CYS A 61 13.34 -0.97 -20.88
CA CYS A 61 12.66 -1.23 -19.64
C CYS A 61 11.75 -2.45 -19.84
N ASP A 62 12.07 -3.55 -19.20
CA ASP A 62 11.43 -4.86 -19.41
C ASP A 62 10.65 -5.37 -18.21
N THR A 63 10.39 -4.50 -17.22
CA THR A 63 9.56 -4.82 -16.05
C THR A 63 8.18 -4.17 -16.14
N TRP A 64 7.22 -4.73 -15.41
CA TRP A 64 5.89 -4.16 -15.29
C TRP A 64 5.91 -2.83 -14.52
N ASP A 65 5.26 -1.81 -15.07
CA ASP A 65 5.11 -0.50 -14.45
C ASP A 65 3.93 -0.44 -13.49
N ASN A 66 2.80 -0.97 -13.94
CA ASN A 66 1.55 -0.98 -13.20
C ASN A 66 0.97 -2.39 -13.17
N ALA A 67 0.34 -2.73 -12.06
CA ALA A 67 -0.38 -3.99 -11.88
C ALA A 67 -1.69 -3.72 -11.13
N THR A 68 -2.78 -4.29 -11.65
CA THR A 68 -4.08 -4.36 -10.97
C THR A 68 -4.45 -5.82 -10.83
N MET A 69 -4.82 -6.23 -9.63
CA MET A 69 -5.23 -7.59 -9.33
C MET A 69 -6.63 -7.60 -8.72
N LEU A 70 -7.50 -8.41 -9.30
CA LEU A 70 -8.79 -8.76 -8.73
C LEU A 70 -8.67 -10.11 -8.03
N CYS A 71 -8.92 -10.11 -6.74
CA CYS A 71 -8.74 -11.26 -5.88
C CYS A 71 -10.07 -11.72 -5.29
N THR A 72 -10.20 -13.02 -5.06
CA THR A 72 -11.22 -13.57 -4.17
C THR A 72 -10.54 -13.98 -2.88
N VAL A 73 -11.08 -13.55 -1.75
CA VAL A 73 -10.62 -13.90 -0.41
C VAL A 73 -11.71 -14.68 0.30
N ARG A 74 -11.33 -15.75 1.00
CA ARG A 74 -12.22 -16.45 1.91
C ARG A 74 -11.65 -16.41 3.33
N HIS A 75 -12.41 -15.84 4.25
CA HIS A 75 -11.99 -15.65 5.64
C HIS A 75 -13.20 -15.72 6.58
N ASP A 76 -13.10 -16.45 7.68
CA ASP A 76 -14.15 -16.64 8.71
C ASP A 76 -15.54 -17.03 8.14
N GLY A 77 -15.56 -17.87 7.11
CA GLY A 77 -16.78 -18.33 6.46
C GLY A 77 -17.40 -17.34 5.46
N TYR A 78 -16.77 -16.20 5.23
CA TYR A 78 -17.17 -15.21 4.23
C TYR A 78 -16.28 -15.27 3.01
N GLU A 79 -16.87 -15.04 1.84
CA GLU A 79 -16.16 -14.83 0.59
C GLU A 79 -16.39 -13.39 0.12
N PHE A 80 -15.32 -12.69 -0.24
CA PHE A 80 -15.42 -11.29 -0.68
C PHE A 80 -14.31 -10.94 -1.70
N PRO A 81 -14.58 -9.97 -2.57
CA PRO A 81 -13.58 -9.48 -3.51
C PRO A 81 -12.58 -8.55 -2.81
N MET A 82 -11.32 -8.61 -3.27
CA MET A 82 -10.28 -7.67 -2.90
C MET A 82 -9.55 -7.19 -4.15
N THR A 83 -9.33 -5.89 -4.27
CA THR A 83 -8.52 -5.31 -5.35
C THR A 83 -7.18 -4.84 -4.77
N LEU A 84 -6.09 -5.25 -5.42
CA LEU A 84 -4.74 -4.78 -5.11
C LEU A 84 -4.18 -4.06 -6.34
N GLU A 85 -3.70 -2.84 -6.14
CA GLU A 85 -3.11 -2.04 -7.20
C GLU A 85 -1.73 -1.54 -6.81
N THR A 86 -0.80 -1.60 -7.76
CA THR A 86 0.49 -0.94 -7.65
C THR A 86 0.79 -0.20 -8.93
N LYS A 87 1.11 1.07 -8.82
CA LYS A 87 1.33 1.93 -9.98
C LYS A 87 2.62 2.70 -9.80
N ARG A 88 3.56 2.46 -10.68
CA ARG A 88 4.81 3.20 -10.78
C ARG A 88 4.68 4.39 -11.74
N ILE A 89 3.70 4.31 -12.63
CA ILE A 89 3.33 5.38 -13.59
C ILE A 89 1.91 5.83 -13.25
N GLU A 90 1.84 6.87 -12.44
CA GLU A 90 0.60 7.53 -12.03
C GLU A 90 0.89 9.01 -11.80
N PRO A 91 0.82 9.84 -12.87
CA PRO A 91 1.03 11.28 -12.75
C PRO A 91 0.04 11.90 -11.75
N GLY A 92 0.57 12.70 -10.80
CA GLY A 92 -0.23 13.31 -9.74
C GLY A 92 -0.11 12.59 -8.38
N ALA A 93 0.34 11.33 -8.36
CA ALA A 93 0.64 10.63 -7.12
C ALA A 93 2.14 10.71 -6.78
N THR A 94 2.47 10.77 -5.50
CA THR A 94 3.85 10.72 -5.00
C THR A 94 3.89 9.81 -3.79
N ASP A 95 4.41 8.59 -3.97
CA ASP A 95 4.51 7.54 -2.94
C ASP A 95 3.22 7.38 -2.12
N GLN A 96 2.10 7.49 -2.81
CA GLN A 96 0.78 7.41 -2.20
C GLN A 96 0.45 5.96 -1.83
N TRP A 97 -0.06 5.78 -0.62
CA TRP A 97 -0.64 4.52 -0.16
C TRP A 97 -2.08 4.76 0.28
N TYR A 98 -2.98 3.89 -0.14
CA TYR A 98 -4.40 3.98 0.15
C TYR A 98 -4.98 2.62 0.46
N LEU A 99 -5.81 2.55 1.49
CA LEU A 99 -6.59 1.37 1.83
C LEU A 99 -8.04 1.78 2.09
N LYS A 100 -8.99 1.06 1.50
CA LYS A 100 -10.41 1.18 1.83
C LYS A 100 -11.01 -0.20 2.07
N ILE A 101 -11.73 -0.34 3.17
CA ILE A 101 -12.48 -1.54 3.52
C ILE A 101 -13.95 -1.15 3.64
N ASN A 102 -14.81 -1.85 2.90
CA ASN A 102 -16.26 -1.66 2.96
C ASN A 102 -16.88 -2.90 3.58
N GLY A 103 -17.49 -2.74 4.73
CA GLY A 103 -18.29 -3.78 5.39
C GLY A 103 -19.79 -3.48 5.34
N THR A 104 -20.59 -4.42 5.79
CA THR A 104 -22.05 -4.28 5.83
C THR A 104 -22.54 -3.32 6.93
N LYS A 105 -21.74 -3.07 7.94
CA LYS A 105 -22.08 -2.21 9.09
C LYS A 105 -21.24 -0.95 9.18
N ALA A 106 -20.07 -0.97 8.58
CA ALA A 106 -19.12 0.15 8.63
C ALA A 106 -18.19 0.11 7.42
N SER A 107 -17.61 1.26 7.10
CA SER A 107 -16.51 1.39 6.16
C SER A 107 -15.37 2.17 6.81
N VAL A 108 -14.14 1.87 6.40
CA VAL A 108 -12.95 2.58 6.84
C VAL A 108 -12.04 2.83 5.65
N TYR A 109 -11.34 3.96 5.64
CA TYR A 109 -10.23 4.17 4.73
C TYR A 109 -9.09 4.93 5.41
N PHE A 110 -7.90 4.70 4.90
CA PHE A 110 -6.67 5.42 5.21
C PHE A 110 -6.00 5.86 3.90
N THR A 111 -5.37 7.02 3.92
CA THR A 111 -4.53 7.51 2.83
C THR A 111 -3.28 8.18 3.39
N SER A 112 -2.13 7.95 2.73
CA SER A 112 -0.89 8.64 3.09
C SER A 112 -0.89 10.15 2.74
N GLU A 113 -1.92 10.65 2.08
CA GLU A 113 -2.15 12.09 1.88
C GLU A 113 -2.67 12.77 3.16
N ASP A 114 -3.27 11.99 4.08
CA ASP A 114 -3.67 12.43 5.42
C ASP A 114 -3.14 11.39 6.45
N PRO A 115 -1.82 11.35 6.69
CA PRO A 115 -1.18 10.27 7.45
C PRO A 115 -1.52 10.28 8.93
N ASP A 116 -2.01 11.40 9.46
CA ASP A 116 -2.32 11.57 10.87
C ASP A 116 -3.66 10.99 11.28
N ALA A 117 -4.46 10.55 10.30
CA ALA A 117 -5.83 10.12 10.55
C ALA A 117 -6.25 8.90 9.74
N PHE A 118 -7.23 8.18 10.23
CA PHE A 118 -8.06 7.31 9.42
C PHE A 118 -9.50 7.82 9.44
N HIS A 119 -10.28 7.39 8.45
CA HIS A 119 -11.67 7.78 8.30
C HIS A 119 -12.56 6.56 8.42
N TYR A 120 -13.66 6.70 9.15
CA TYR A 120 -14.65 5.64 9.26
C TYR A 120 -16.07 6.18 9.13
N LEU A 121 -16.98 5.30 8.78
CA LEU A 121 -18.40 5.55 8.66
C LEU A 121 -19.17 4.32 9.18
N TYR A 122 -20.17 4.53 10.01
CA TYR A 122 -21.14 3.51 10.36
C TYR A 122 -22.36 3.60 9.43
N ALA A 123 -22.83 2.44 8.96
CA ALA A 123 -24.01 2.32 8.11
C ALA A 123 -25.27 2.13 8.98
N ASP A 124 -25.44 3.00 10.00
CA ASP A 124 -26.56 3.00 10.91
C ASP A 124 -27.39 4.29 10.75
N GLY A 125 -28.65 4.14 10.42
CA GLY A 125 -29.58 5.26 10.27
C GLY A 125 -29.63 5.88 8.86
N PRO A 126 -30.44 6.93 8.67
CA PRO A 126 -30.74 7.52 7.37
C PRO A 126 -29.66 8.46 6.84
N ILE A 127 -28.73 8.89 7.69
CA ILE A 127 -27.64 9.81 7.32
C ILE A 127 -26.31 9.12 7.56
N GLN A 128 -25.51 9.04 6.50
CA GLN A 128 -24.16 8.52 6.58
C GLN A 128 -23.17 9.66 6.51
N SER A 129 -22.26 9.73 7.47
CA SER A 129 -21.20 10.74 7.50
C SER A 129 -19.85 10.09 7.83
N TRP A 130 -18.79 10.55 7.16
CA TRP A 130 -17.43 10.14 7.48
C TRP A 130 -16.93 10.91 8.69
N SER A 131 -16.39 10.16 9.65
CA SER A 131 -15.66 10.70 10.80
C SER A 131 -14.17 10.57 10.56
N ARG A 132 -13.42 11.66 10.77
CA ARG A 132 -11.96 11.67 10.76
C ARG A 132 -11.44 11.46 12.18
N VAL A 133 -10.58 10.48 12.38
CA VAL A 133 -10.00 10.14 13.69
C VAL A 133 -8.50 10.30 13.63
N LEU A 134 -7.96 11.17 14.47
CA LEU A 134 -6.52 11.34 14.64
C LEU A 134 -5.93 10.11 15.34
N VAL A 135 -4.87 9.56 14.78
CA VAL A 135 -4.17 8.39 15.33
C VAL A 135 -3.05 8.76 16.29
N GLY A 136 -2.57 10.00 16.24
CA GLY A 136 -1.36 10.52 16.82
C GLY A 136 -0.96 10.03 18.22
N SER A 137 -1.87 10.04 19.19
CA SER A 137 -1.57 9.63 20.56
C SER A 137 -1.86 8.15 20.88
N ARG A 138 -2.41 7.40 19.95
CA ARG A 138 -2.87 6.01 20.16
C ARG A 138 -2.00 4.99 19.42
N THR A 139 -0.71 5.11 19.54
CA THR A 139 0.23 4.14 18.98
C THR A 139 0.30 2.90 19.87
N LEU A 140 0.54 1.74 19.26
CA LEU A 140 0.71 0.48 19.98
C LEU A 140 1.93 0.49 20.89
N PHE A 141 3.00 1.14 20.45
CA PHE A 141 4.24 1.31 21.21
C PHE A 141 4.46 2.80 21.53
N PRO A 142 5.06 3.13 22.69
CA PRO A 142 5.37 4.52 23.03
C PRO A 142 6.24 5.19 21.97
N THR A 143 5.93 6.44 21.64
CA THR A 143 6.76 7.29 20.77
C THR A 143 7.81 8.04 21.58
N ILE A 144 8.91 8.44 20.96
CA ILE A 144 10.00 9.21 21.62
C ILE A 144 9.49 10.56 22.12
N THR A 145 8.58 11.18 21.36
CA THR A 145 8.02 12.50 21.63
C THR A 145 6.73 12.46 22.47
N GLY A 146 6.20 11.27 22.73
CA GLY A 146 4.93 11.09 23.43
C GLY A 146 3.75 11.65 22.63
N GLU A 147 2.73 12.14 23.36
CA GLU A 147 1.49 12.66 22.78
C GLU A 147 1.56 14.13 22.37
N ASN A 148 2.71 14.79 22.53
CA ASN A 148 2.85 16.22 22.36
C ASN A 148 3.09 16.68 20.92
N PHE A 149 3.42 15.74 20.04
CA PHE A 149 3.76 16.03 18.65
C PHE A 149 2.98 15.13 17.70
N GLU A 150 2.81 15.62 16.47
CA GLU A 150 2.13 14.87 15.41
C GLU A 150 2.90 13.60 15.05
N PHE A 151 2.16 12.53 14.77
CA PHE A 151 2.69 11.27 14.29
C PHE A 151 3.09 11.42 12.82
N GLY A 152 4.34 11.14 12.50
CA GLY A 152 4.88 11.26 11.16
C GLY A 152 5.43 9.96 10.60
N PHE A 153 6.00 10.02 9.40
CA PHE A 153 6.59 8.86 8.72
C PHE A 153 7.69 8.19 9.54
N SER A 154 8.52 8.97 10.24
CA SER A 154 9.57 8.45 11.12
C SER A 154 8.99 7.61 12.26
N ASP A 155 7.89 8.05 12.84
CA ASP A 155 7.20 7.33 13.91
C ASP A 155 6.60 6.02 13.39
N SER A 156 6.07 6.01 12.17
CA SER A 156 5.58 4.78 11.52
C SER A 156 6.70 3.73 11.38
N ILE A 157 7.90 4.16 11.00
CA ILE A 157 9.08 3.27 10.90
C ILE A 157 9.48 2.76 12.28
N LEU A 158 9.48 3.62 13.31
CA LEU A 158 9.77 3.19 14.68
C LEU A 158 8.73 2.21 15.22
N GLN A 159 7.45 2.40 14.93
CA GLN A 159 6.39 1.44 15.28
C GLN A 159 6.60 0.08 14.60
N MET A 160 6.98 0.09 13.32
CA MET A 160 7.33 -1.14 12.59
C MET A 160 8.48 -1.89 13.24
N TRP A 161 9.56 -1.20 13.60
CA TRP A 161 10.70 -1.80 14.29
C TRP A 161 10.34 -2.30 15.69
N ALA A 162 9.53 -1.53 16.44
CA ALA A 162 9.08 -1.95 17.78
C ALA A 162 8.21 -3.22 17.69
N ALA A 163 7.31 -3.31 16.70
CA ALA A 163 6.54 -4.51 16.46
C ALA A 163 7.43 -5.72 16.15
N TYR A 164 8.40 -5.55 15.24
CA TYR A 164 9.35 -6.60 14.90
C TYR A 164 10.17 -7.09 16.13
N MET A 165 10.67 -6.17 16.93
CA MET A 165 11.43 -6.51 18.14
C MET A 165 10.55 -7.20 19.19
N SER A 166 9.29 -6.82 19.29
CA SER A 166 8.32 -7.45 20.19
C SER A 166 8.00 -8.90 19.79
N GLU A 167 8.05 -9.22 18.50
CA GLU A 167 7.85 -10.60 18.02
C GLU A 167 9.08 -11.49 18.23
N LEU A 168 10.27 -10.90 18.37
CA LEU A 168 11.51 -11.62 18.58
C LEU A 168 11.79 -11.94 20.07
N GLY A 169 11.20 -11.20 20.99
CA GLY A 169 11.45 -11.28 22.45
C GLY A 169 10.37 -12.00 23.19
#